data_36e45b071bd51188948adcb9c938f6ca
#
_entry.id   36e45b071bd51188948adcb9c938f6ca
#
_cell.length_a   1.000
_cell.length_b   1.000
_cell.length_c   1.000
_cell.angle_alpha   90.00
_cell.angle_beta   90.00
_cell.angle_gamma   90.00
#
_symmetry.space_group_name_H-M   'P 1'
#
loop_
_entity.id
_entity.type
_entity.pdbx_description
1 polymer ?
#
loop_
_entity_poly.entity_id
_entity_poly.type
_entity_poly.pdbx_seq_one_letter_code
_entity_poly.pdbx_strand_id
1 'polypeptide(L)'
;LRGLGMIVLDRLWNELNLPYKLSYLKKECDVQFDFEEVVKQLCLGRILAPWSKAKTCRLAPVSYLGAKEENLAHYYNCLDLLSKNKDSVIKYLNKKLLEGNPHRDTRVCLYDITTYAFESVEADSLREFGYSKDKKFNEVQVVMALAADKDGLPISYNLYRGNQGESPTMVPFIEELKKTYGVENLIVVADKGLNNTANIHCLLELSNNYVLSSKIRSASREIKEAALDPTGRVERLVADGNGVLSKTWFKEVTLETKVSYKYPDFAYENNNPEEKKKLKNKLKPYTTKYGNKRK
;
A
#
# COMPACT_ATOMS: atom_id res chain seq x y z
N LEU A 1 9.77 36.14 2.44
CA LEU A 1 8.74 35.95 1.41
C LEU A 1 8.37 34.45 1.39
N ARG A 2 7.21 34.11 1.97
CA ARG A 2 6.66 32.76 1.80
C ARG A 2 6.21 32.60 0.35
N GLY A 3 6.68 31.57 -0.34
CA GLY A 3 6.23 31.27 -1.70
C GLY A 3 4.73 30.92 -1.75
N LEU A 4 4.07 31.20 -2.88
CA LEU A 4 2.64 30.89 -3.08
C LEU A 4 2.29 29.43 -2.74
N GLY A 5 3.19 28.48 -3.04
CA GLY A 5 3.01 27.07 -2.69
C GLY A 5 2.83 26.83 -1.19
N MET A 6 3.48 27.61 -0.33
CA MET A 6 3.34 27.49 1.11
C MET A 6 1.93 27.88 1.59
N ILE A 7 1.30 28.87 0.96
CA ILE A 7 -0.05 29.31 1.36
C ILE A 7 -1.05 28.16 1.14
N VAL A 8 -0.95 27.46 0.00
CA VAL A 8 -1.81 26.32 -0.31
C VAL A 8 -1.57 25.16 0.66
N LEU A 9 -0.31 24.85 0.91
CA LEU A 9 0.06 23.74 1.82
C LEU A 9 -0.32 24.06 3.27
N ASP A 10 -0.14 25.29 3.74
CA ASP A 10 -0.59 25.75 5.06
C ASP A 10 -2.12 25.63 5.19
N ARG A 11 -2.85 25.96 4.15
CA ARG A 11 -4.30 25.80 4.12
C ARG A 11 -4.70 24.34 4.25
N LEU A 12 -4.14 23.44 3.43
CA LEU A 12 -4.40 22.00 3.50
C LEU A 12 -4.01 21.41 4.87
N TRP A 13 -2.90 21.86 5.45
CA TRP A 13 -2.46 21.47 6.79
C TRP A 13 -3.52 21.77 7.85
N ASN A 14 -4.12 22.95 7.78
CA ASN A 14 -5.19 23.37 8.70
C ASN A 14 -6.54 22.72 8.38
N GLU A 15 -6.91 22.54 7.12
CA GLU A 15 -8.13 21.82 6.71
C GLU A 15 -8.15 20.37 7.19
N LEU A 16 -7.01 19.68 7.15
CA LEU A 16 -6.83 18.36 7.75
C LEU A 16 -6.78 18.38 9.28
N ASN A 17 -6.78 19.59 9.86
CA ASN A 17 -6.70 19.82 11.31
C ASN A 17 -5.54 19.07 11.97
N LEU A 18 -4.39 19.05 11.28
CA LEU A 18 -3.15 18.41 11.76
C LEU A 18 -2.61 19.03 13.04
N PRO A 19 -2.66 20.38 13.24
CA PRO A 19 -2.25 20.99 14.51
C PRO A 19 -2.93 20.37 15.73
N TYR A 20 -4.24 20.12 15.65
CA TYR A 20 -4.97 19.46 16.74
C TYR A 20 -4.46 18.05 17.02
N LYS A 21 -4.32 17.22 15.98
CA LYS A 21 -3.84 15.83 16.14
C LYS A 21 -2.42 15.78 16.71
N LEU A 22 -1.54 16.63 16.22
CA LEU A 22 -0.15 16.67 16.65
C LEU A 22 0.01 17.25 18.06
N SER A 23 -0.80 18.25 18.44
CA SER A 23 -0.82 18.76 19.81
C SER A 23 -1.30 17.73 20.82
N TYR A 24 -2.25 16.88 20.42
CA TYR A 24 -2.70 15.76 21.24
C TYR A 24 -1.56 14.74 21.44
N LEU A 25 -0.90 14.32 20.36
CA LEU A 25 0.24 13.40 20.44
C LEU A 25 1.41 13.98 21.25
N LYS A 26 1.68 15.27 21.11
CA LYS A 26 2.68 15.98 21.90
C LYS A 26 2.45 15.81 23.40
N LYS A 27 1.19 15.99 23.86
CA LYS A 27 0.82 15.83 25.26
C LYS A 27 0.88 14.39 25.73
N GLU A 28 0.38 13.46 24.92
CA GLU A 28 0.33 12.05 25.25
C GLU A 28 1.74 11.43 25.38
N CYS A 29 2.68 11.90 24.57
CA CYS A 29 4.07 11.41 24.55
C CYS A 29 5.06 12.28 25.36
N ASP A 30 4.58 13.29 26.08
CA ASP A 30 5.40 14.24 26.89
C ASP A 30 6.55 14.87 26.09
N VAL A 31 6.28 15.35 24.89
CA VAL A 31 7.30 15.92 23.99
C VAL A 31 7.58 17.37 24.35
N GLN A 32 8.85 17.72 24.61
CA GLN A 32 9.27 19.03 25.08
C GLN A 32 9.61 20.05 23.98
N PHE A 33 9.81 19.60 22.74
CA PHE A 33 10.08 20.49 21.58
C PHE A 33 8.81 20.80 20.78
N ASP A 34 8.92 21.71 19.79
CA ASP A 34 7.79 22.05 18.91
C ASP A 34 7.52 20.94 17.88
N PHE A 35 6.81 19.90 18.35
CA PHE A 35 6.52 18.69 17.59
C PHE A 35 5.76 18.98 16.29
N GLU A 36 4.77 19.89 16.35
CA GLU A 36 4.00 20.27 15.16
C GLU A 36 4.87 20.92 14.11
N GLU A 37 5.71 21.89 14.51
CA GLU A 37 6.60 22.58 13.60
C GLU A 37 7.56 21.61 12.90
N VAL A 38 8.17 20.68 13.66
CA VAL A 38 9.09 19.69 13.08
C VAL A 38 8.40 18.76 12.10
N VAL A 39 7.19 18.25 12.43
CA VAL A 39 6.39 17.42 11.51
C VAL A 39 6.05 18.21 10.25
N LYS A 40 5.64 19.46 10.41
CA LYS A 40 5.30 20.35 9.31
C LYS A 40 6.51 20.58 8.39
N GLN A 41 7.68 20.86 8.95
CA GLN A 41 8.92 21.01 8.18
C GLN A 41 9.29 19.71 7.42
N LEU A 42 9.13 18.54 8.04
CA LEU A 42 9.36 17.26 7.39
C LEU A 42 8.41 17.03 6.20
N CYS A 43 7.11 17.29 6.40
CA CYS A 43 6.10 17.06 5.37
C CYS A 43 6.22 18.09 4.23
N LEU A 44 6.20 19.38 4.54
CA LEU A 44 6.23 20.44 3.54
C LEU A 44 7.59 20.51 2.84
N GLY A 45 8.68 20.31 3.58
CA GLY A 45 10.01 20.21 3.01
C GLY A 45 10.14 19.04 2.04
N ARG A 46 9.47 17.91 2.31
CA ARG A 46 9.46 16.77 1.39
C ARG A 46 8.71 17.05 0.09
N ILE A 47 7.63 17.81 0.15
CA ILE A 47 6.82 18.19 -1.02
C ILE A 47 7.54 19.22 -1.88
N LEU A 48 8.08 20.27 -1.25
CA LEU A 48 8.62 21.42 -1.95
C LEU A 48 10.09 21.24 -2.38
N ALA A 49 10.88 20.54 -1.56
CA ALA A 49 12.27 20.21 -1.86
C ALA A 49 12.67 18.94 -1.09
N PRO A 50 12.70 17.78 -1.75
CA PRO A 50 12.92 16.47 -1.11
C PRO A 50 14.37 16.28 -0.66
N TRP A 51 14.81 17.12 0.28
CA TRP A 51 16.12 17.07 0.90
C TRP A 51 16.23 15.96 1.95
N SER A 52 17.45 15.63 2.36
CA SER A 52 17.68 14.82 3.56
C SER A 52 17.21 15.55 4.82
N LYS A 53 16.91 14.80 5.91
CA LYS A 53 16.48 15.38 7.18
C LYS A 53 17.48 16.44 7.70
N ALA A 54 18.77 16.13 7.64
CA ALA A 54 19.84 17.07 8.04
C ALA A 54 19.84 18.34 7.17
N LYS A 55 19.65 18.21 5.85
CA LYS A 55 19.56 19.36 4.95
C LYS A 55 18.27 20.15 5.18
N THR A 56 17.14 19.51 5.41
CA THR A 56 15.87 20.16 5.76
C THR A 56 16.03 20.95 7.05
N CYS A 57 16.54 20.35 8.11
CA CYS A 57 16.80 21.01 9.38
C CYS A 57 17.64 22.30 9.22
N ARG A 58 18.73 22.23 8.46
CA ARG A 58 19.63 23.37 8.24
C ARG A 58 19.03 24.46 7.38
N LEU A 59 18.25 24.12 6.34
CA LEU A 59 17.78 25.08 5.33
C LEU A 59 16.34 25.55 5.55
N ALA A 60 15.53 24.87 6.35
CA ALA A 60 14.14 25.26 6.58
C ALA A 60 14.00 26.70 7.09
N PRO A 61 14.81 27.18 8.05
CA PRO A 61 14.69 28.56 8.55
C PRO A 61 14.99 29.64 7.50
N VAL A 62 15.92 29.36 6.59
CA VAL A 62 16.39 30.33 5.58
C VAL A 62 15.77 30.16 4.20
N SER A 63 15.00 29.10 4.01
CA SER A 63 14.30 28.79 2.76
C SER A 63 12.90 29.41 2.72
N TYR A 64 12.19 29.14 1.64
CA TYR A 64 10.77 29.50 1.48
C TYR A 64 9.85 28.91 2.57
N LEU A 65 10.31 27.92 3.35
CA LEU A 65 9.57 27.40 4.50
C LEU A 65 9.44 28.45 5.62
N GLY A 66 10.44 29.33 5.79
CA GLY A 66 10.45 30.36 6.82
C GLY A 66 10.19 29.80 8.22
N ALA A 67 10.66 28.57 8.44
CA ALA A 67 10.42 27.79 9.63
C ALA A 67 11.29 28.23 10.81
N LYS A 68 10.92 27.84 12.02
CA LYS A 68 11.78 28.02 13.18
C LYS A 68 13.01 27.12 13.08
N GLU A 69 14.12 27.59 13.66
CA GLU A 69 15.32 26.78 13.82
C GLU A 69 15.07 25.68 14.86
N GLU A 70 15.41 24.45 14.51
CA GLU A 70 15.17 23.26 15.33
C GLU A 70 16.42 22.36 15.37
N ASN A 71 16.56 21.57 16.42
CA ASN A 71 17.66 20.61 16.52
C ASN A 71 17.40 19.39 15.62
N LEU A 72 18.44 18.89 14.95
CA LEU A 72 18.36 17.70 14.11
C LEU A 72 17.84 16.46 14.88
N ALA A 73 18.18 16.33 16.17
CA ALA A 73 17.67 15.25 17.01
C ALA A 73 16.13 15.28 17.12
N HIS A 74 15.49 16.46 17.11
CA HIS A 74 14.03 16.59 17.13
C HIS A 74 13.39 15.95 15.89
N TYR A 75 14.05 16.06 14.72
CA TYR A 75 13.56 15.44 13.47
C TYR A 75 13.54 13.92 13.57
N TYR A 76 14.58 13.30 14.12
CA TYR A 76 14.62 11.85 14.28
C TYR A 76 13.65 11.37 15.38
N ASN A 77 13.62 12.04 16.53
CA ASN A 77 12.65 11.73 17.60
C ASN A 77 11.20 11.87 17.10
N CYS A 78 10.94 12.84 16.23
CA CYS A 78 9.65 13.05 15.62
C CYS A 78 9.24 11.85 14.73
N LEU A 79 10.17 11.32 13.92
CA LEU A 79 9.92 10.15 13.09
C LEU A 79 9.64 8.91 13.93
N ASP A 80 10.36 8.71 15.04
CA ASP A 80 10.14 7.59 15.96
C ASP A 80 8.75 7.66 16.62
N LEU A 81 8.35 8.86 17.04
CA LEU A 81 7.01 9.09 17.60
C LEU A 81 5.89 8.86 16.57
N LEU A 82 6.06 9.35 15.35
CA LEU A 82 5.11 9.12 14.26
C LEU A 82 5.01 7.65 13.91
N SER A 83 6.13 6.93 13.88
CA SER A 83 6.18 5.49 13.63
C SER A 83 5.40 4.71 14.69
N LYS A 84 5.63 5.00 15.98
CA LYS A 84 4.89 4.38 17.09
C LYS A 84 3.39 4.67 17.06
N ASN A 85 2.99 5.82 16.55
CA ASN A 85 1.61 6.27 16.49
C ASN A 85 1.00 6.19 15.09
N LYS A 86 1.63 5.43 14.16
CA LYS A 86 1.25 5.31 12.75
C LYS A 86 -0.26 5.15 12.56
N ASP A 87 -0.82 4.11 13.17
CA ASP A 87 -2.25 3.77 12.95
C ASP A 87 -3.20 4.84 13.47
N SER A 88 -2.87 5.46 14.61
CA SER A 88 -3.64 6.56 15.17
C SER A 88 -3.65 7.80 14.26
N VAL A 89 -2.50 8.11 13.65
CA VAL A 89 -2.37 9.23 12.70
C VAL A 89 -3.10 8.91 11.40
N ILE A 90 -2.91 7.72 10.84
CA ILE A 90 -3.55 7.31 9.58
C ILE A 90 -5.07 7.24 9.73
N LYS A 91 -5.58 6.69 10.82
CA LYS A 91 -7.03 6.69 11.12
C LYS A 91 -7.60 8.11 11.18
N TYR A 92 -6.89 9.01 11.85
CA TYR A 92 -7.28 10.40 11.94
C TYR A 92 -7.34 11.07 10.56
N LEU A 93 -6.30 10.88 9.74
CA LEU A 93 -6.24 11.41 8.37
C LEU A 93 -7.37 10.87 7.50
N ASN A 94 -7.63 9.56 7.54
CA ASN A 94 -8.74 8.95 6.78
C ASN A 94 -10.08 9.53 7.20
N LYS A 95 -10.30 9.75 8.51
CA LYS A 95 -11.50 10.41 9.02
C LYS A 95 -11.62 11.83 8.46
N LYS A 96 -10.55 12.63 8.49
CA LYS A 96 -10.56 14.00 7.96
C LYS A 96 -10.77 14.06 6.45
N LEU A 97 -10.19 13.15 5.71
CA LEU A 97 -10.43 13.04 4.26
C LEU A 97 -11.90 12.67 3.96
N LEU A 98 -12.52 11.83 4.77
CA LEU A 98 -13.94 11.49 4.64
C LEU A 98 -14.85 12.66 5.02
N GLU A 99 -14.52 13.41 6.08
CA GLU A 99 -15.25 14.63 6.47
C GLU A 99 -15.19 15.69 5.36
N GLY A 100 -14.06 15.85 4.69
CA GLY A 100 -13.88 16.78 3.56
C GLY A 100 -14.50 16.30 2.25
N ASN A 101 -14.63 14.99 2.06
CA ASN A 101 -15.27 14.37 0.91
C ASN A 101 -16.15 13.19 1.35
N PRO A 102 -17.43 13.44 1.68
CA PRO A 102 -18.35 12.37 2.10
C PRO A 102 -18.60 11.28 1.04
N HIS A 103 -18.27 11.56 -0.22
CA HIS A 103 -18.39 10.60 -1.33
C HIS A 103 -17.12 9.76 -1.52
N ARG A 104 -16.11 9.92 -0.66
CA ARG A 104 -14.90 9.09 -0.69
C ARG A 104 -15.27 7.62 -0.47
N ASP A 105 -14.88 6.78 -1.42
CA ASP A 105 -15.17 5.34 -1.37
C ASP A 105 -13.87 4.54 -1.17
N THR A 106 -13.70 4.02 0.03
CA THR A 106 -12.55 3.19 0.42
C THR A 106 -12.77 1.69 0.17
N ARG A 107 -13.93 1.29 -0.38
CA ARG A 107 -14.21 -0.12 -0.72
C ARG A 107 -13.36 -0.60 -1.91
N VAL A 108 -13.03 0.28 -2.84
CA VAL A 108 -12.05 -0.03 -3.89
C VAL A 108 -10.66 0.23 -3.31
N CYS A 109 -9.86 -0.81 -3.21
CA CYS A 109 -8.50 -0.77 -2.68
C CYS A 109 -7.51 -1.04 -3.82
N LEU A 110 -6.83 0.00 -4.27
CA LEU A 110 -5.69 -0.12 -5.15
C LEU A 110 -4.49 -0.54 -4.31
N TYR A 111 -4.03 -1.76 -4.50
CA TYR A 111 -2.92 -2.33 -3.72
C TYR A 111 -1.68 -2.47 -4.60
N ASP A 112 -0.59 -1.87 -4.17
CA ASP A 112 0.70 -1.95 -4.85
C ASP A 112 1.85 -2.14 -3.88
N ILE A 113 2.95 -2.70 -4.40
CA ILE A 113 4.17 -2.99 -3.66
C ILE A 113 5.35 -2.31 -4.33
N THR A 114 6.06 -1.53 -3.53
CA THR A 114 7.26 -0.82 -3.94
C THR A 114 8.45 -1.25 -3.07
N THR A 115 9.60 -1.41 -3.70
CA THR A 115 10.85 -1.71 -3.01
C THR A 115 11.71 -0.45 -2.95
N TYR A 116 12.19 -0.11 -1.75
CA TYR A 116 13.12 1.00 -1.52
C TYR A 116 14.50 0.44 -1.21
N ALA A 117 15.45 0.68 -2.10
CA ALA A 117 16.86 0.37 -1.87
C ALA A 117 17.53 1.50 -1.09
N PHE A 118 18.48 1.13 -0.24
CA PHE A 118 19.32 2.05 0.53
C PHE A 118 20.75 1.91 0.02
N GLU A 119 21.44 3.01 -0.16
CA GLU A 119 22.89 3.04 -0.45
C GLU A 119 23.70 2.59 0.78
N SER A 120 23.46 1.36 1.22
CA SER A 120 24.07 0.73 2.38
C SER A 120 24.15 -0.77 2.18
N VAL A 121 25.14 -1.39 2.80
CA VAL A 121 25.32 -2.83 2.87
C VAL A 121 25.01 -3.41 4.25
N GLU A 122 24.61 -2.56 5.20
CA GLU A 122 24.27 -2.97 6.56
C GLU A 122 22.80 -3.35 6.66
N ALA A 123 22.56 -4.64 6.88
CA ALA A 123 21.24 -5.19 7.16
C ALA A 123 20.84 -4.94 8.62
N ASP A 124 19.53 -4.85 8.86
CA ASP A 124 18.94 -4.78 10.21
C ASP A 124 17.64 -5.60 10.29
N SER A 125 16.80 -5.34 11.27
CA SER A 125 15.53 -6.07 11.44
C SER A 125 14.53 -5.86 10.29
N LEU A 126 14.69 -4.80 9.47
CA LEU A 126 13.79 -4.43 8.38
C LEU A 126 14.53 -4.35 7.04
N ARG A 127 15.72 -3.75 7.05
CA ARG A 127 16.57 -3.63 5.86
C ARG A 127 17.31 -4.94 5.63
N GLU A 128 17.02 -5.60 4.52
CA GLU A 128 17.61 -6.89 4.14
C GLU A 128 17.95 -6.89 2.65
N PHE A 129 18.92 -7.71 2.28
CA PHE A 129 19.18 -7.98 0.86
C PHE A 129 18.02 -8.77 0.27
N GLY A 130 17.57 -8.38 -0.91
CA GLY A 130 16.43 -9.04 -1.54
C GLY A 130 16.44 -8.90 -3.05
N TYR A 131 15.40 -9.42 -3.70
CA TYR A 131 15.24 -9.28 -5.12
C TYR A 131 14.97 -7.82 -5.47
N SER A 132 15.89 -7.22 -6.22
CA SER A 132 15.75 -5.83 -6.70
C SER A 132 15.30 -5.80 -8.16
N LYS A 133 14.17 -5.16 -8.44
CA LYS A 133 13.70 -4.88 -9.81
C LYS A 133 14.68 -3.99 -10.58
N ASP A 134 15.41 -3.13 -9.86
CA ASP A 134 16.41 -2.19 -10.39
C ASP A 134 17.82 -2.78 -10.49
N LYS A 135 17.96 -4.10 -10.27
CA LYS A 135 19.23 -4.84 -10.28
C LYS A 135 20.27 -4.37 -9.26
N LYS A 136 19.83 -3.77 -8.16
CA LYS A 136 20.65 -3.30 -7.04
C LYS A 136 20.85 -4.40 -6.00
N PHE A 137 21.53 -5.49 -6.39
CA PHE A 137 21.67 -6.70 -5.55
C PHE A 137 22.63 -6.53 -4.37
N ASN A 138 23.47 -5.49 -4.39
CA ASN A 138 24.45 -5.20 -3.34
C ASN A 138 23.96 -4.16 -2.32
N GLU A 139 22.72 -3.75 -2.40
CA GLU A 139 22.11 -2.78 -1.50
C GLU A 139 21.01 -3.46 -0.68
N VAL A 140 20.92 -3.09 0.59
CA VAL A 140 19.78 -3.51 1.42
C VAL A 140 18.54 -2.73 1.01
N GLN A 141 17.40 -3.36 1.16
CA GLN A 141 16.11 -2.78 0.74
C GLN A 141 15.03 -3.00 1.80
N VAL A 142 13.94 -2.29 1.65
CA VAL A 142 12.68 -2.46 2.41
C VAL A 142 11.54 -2.58 1.42
N VAL A 143 10.62 -3.48 1.67
CA VAL A 143 9.41 -3.63 0.88
C VAL A 143 8.28 -2.84 1.53
N MET A 144 7.62 -1.94 0.79
CA MET A 144 6.45 -1.19 1.24
C MET A 144 5.23 -1.62 0.45
N ALA A 145 4.18 -2.03 1.16
CA ALA A 145 2.85 -2.19 0.61
C ALA A 145 2.04 -0.91 0.86
N LEU A 146 1.34 -0.44 -0.15
CA LEU A 146 0.48 0.73 -0.10
C LEU A 146 -0.93 0.35 -0.54
N ALA A 147 -1.92 0.79 0.22
CA ALA A 147 -3.31 0.77 -0.17
C ALA A 147 -3.79 2.20 -0.43
N ALA A 148 -4.41 2.42 -1.56
CA ALA A 148 -5.07 3.68 -1.92
C ALA A 148 -6.52 3.42 -2.33
N ASP A 149 -7.37 4.44 -2.22
CA ASP A 149 -8.74 4.37 -2.71
C ASP A 149 -8.82 4.55 -4.23
N LYS A 150 -10.03 4.50 -4.78
CA LYS A 150 -10.27 4.63 -6.23
C LYS A 150 -9.75 5.96 -6.84
N ASP A 151 -9.62 6.99 -6.03
CA ASP A 151 -9.15 8.32 -6.44
C ASP A 151 -7.62 8.48 -6.23
N GLY A 152 -6.95 7.41 -5.77
CA GLY A 152 -5.51 7.36 -5.53
C GLY A 152 -5.09 7.97 -4.19
N LEU A 153 -6.05 8.30 -3.30
CA LEU A 153 -5.71 8.80 -1.96
C LEU A 153 -5.30 7.63 -1.05
N PRO A 154 -4.17 7.74 -0.35
CA PRO A 154 -3.70 6.67 0.53
C PRO A 154 -4.71 6.33 1.62
N ILE A 155 -4.93 5.02 1.85
CA ILE A 155 -5.71 4.48 2.96
C ILE A 155 -4.76 4.07 4.09
N SER A 156 -3.74 3.27 3.77
CA SER A 156 -2.73 2.79 4.71
C SER A 156 -1.50 2.26 3.99
N TYR A 157 -0.43 2.01 4.75
CA TYR A 157 0.77 1.35 4.26
C TYR A 157 1.36 0.41 5.32
N ASN A 158 2.11 -0.59 4.87
CA ASN A 158 2.94 -1.42 5.74
C ASN A 158 4.34 -1.58 5.18
N LEU A 159 5.30 -1.80 6.08
CA LEU A 159 6.68 -2.08 5.75
C LEU A 159 7.01 -3.53 6.09
N TYR A 160 7.72 -4.19 5.20
CA TYR A 160 8.16 -5.56 5.31
C TYR A 160 9.67 -5.65 5.09
N ARG A 161 10.27 -6.72 5.57
CA ARG A 161 11.70 -6.99 5.36
C ARG A 161 12.04 -6.99 3.87
N GLY A 162 13.22 -6.50 3.53
CA GLY A 162 13.67 -6.38 2.16
C GLY A 162 13.77 -7.71 1.40
N ASN A 163 13.96 -8.82 2.11
CA ASN A 163 14.00 -10.17 1.53
C ASN A 163 12.61 -10.82 1.39
N GLN A 164 11.54 -10.17 1.86
CA GLN A 164 10.19 -10.70 1.76
C GLN A 164 9.65 -10.58 0.34
N GLY A 165 9.11 -11.68 -0.19
CA GLY A 165 8.45 -11.68 -1.49
C GLY A 165 7.16 -10.87 -1.49
N GLU A 166 6.77 -10.35 -2.64
CA GLU A 166 5.56 -9.51 -2.78
C GLU A 166 4.26 -10.28 -2.44
N SER A 167 4.21 -11.54 -2.88
CA SER A 167 2.98 -12.34 -2.79
C SER A 167 2.45 -12.57 -1.36
N PRO A 168 3.26 -12.92 -0.36
CA PRO A 168 2.76 -13.20 0.98
C PRO A 168 2.38 -11.95 1.78
N THR A 169 2.65 -10.73 1.28
CA THR A 169 2.36 -9.49 2.00
C THR A 169 0.91 -9.03 1.86
N MET A 170 0.22 -9.42 0.78
CA MET A 170 -1.10 -8.91 0.43
C MET A 170 -2.17 -9.32 1.45
N VAL A 171 -2.22 -10.60 1.80
CA VAL A 171 -3.29 -11.13 2.66
C VAL A 171 -3.25 -10.55 4.07
N PRO A 172 -2.11 -10.59 4.79
CA PRO A 172 -2.00 -9.99 6.12
C PRO A 172 -2.34 -8.49 6.11
N PHE A 173 -1.95 -7.79 5.06
CA PHE A 173 -2.23 -6.37 4.94
C PHE A 173 -3.73 -6.07 4.74
N ILE A 174 -4.43 -6.86 3.93
CA ILE A 174 -5.88 -6.73 3.73
C ILE A 174 -6.66 -7.07 5.00
N GLU A 175 -6.24 -8.09 5.74
CA GLU A 175 -6.82 -8.42 7.05
C GLU A 175 -6.64 -7.28 8.05
N GLU A 176 -5.45 -6.68 8.08
CA GLU A 176 -5.16 -5.50 8.91
C GLU A 176 -6.02 -4.29 8.51
N LEU A 177 -6.18 -4.03 7.21
CA LEU A 177 -7.05 -2.97 6.71
C LEU A 177 -8.49 -3.17 7.19
N LYS A 178 -9.05 -4.36 7.06
CA LYS A 178 -10.40 -4.69 7.53
C LYS A 178 -10.55 -4.46 9.03
N LYS A 179 -9.62 -5.01 9.82
CA LYS A 179 -9.64 -4.90 11.27
C LYS A 179 -9.45 -3.45 11.75
N THR A 180 -8.54 -2.72 11.12
CA THR A 180 -8.11 -1.40 11.57
C THR A 180 -9.06 -0.31 11.13
N TYR A 181 -9.60 -0.39 9.92
CA TYR A 181 -10.41 0.67 9.30
C TYR A 181 -11.89 0.27 9.12
N GLY A 182 -12.30 -0.93 9.54
CA GLY A 182 -13.69 -1.39 9.50
C GLY A 182 -14.25 -1.55 8.07
N VAL A 183 -13.40 -1.79 7.09
CA VAL A 183 -13.82 -1.96 5.69
C VAL A 183 -14.21 -3.42 5.47
N GLU A 184 -15.50 -3.71 5.40
CA GLU A 184 -16.00 -5.10 5.30
C GLU A 184 -15.86 -5.69 3.89
N ASN A 185 -16.23 -4.94 2.87
CA ASN A 185 -16.28 -5.40 1.48
C ASN A 185 -15.26 -4.65 0.63
N LEU A 186 -14.06 -5.23 0.45
CA LEU A 186 -13.04 -4.65 -0.40
C LEU A 186 -13.10 -5.21 -1.83
N ILE A 187 -12.86 -4.34 -2.80
CA ILE A 187 -12.51 -4.71 -4.17
C ILE A 187 -11.01 -4.46 -4.31
N VAL A 188 -10.22 -5.53 -4.25
CA VAL A 188 -8.76 -5.42 -4.34
C VAL A 188 -8.34 -5.35 -5.80
N VAL A 189 -7.68 -4.27 -6.17
CA VAL A 189 -7.08 -4.09 -7.50
C VAL A 189 -5.57 -4.15 -7.36
N ALA A 190 -4.93 -5.12 -8.03
CA ALA A 190 -3.49 -5.31 -7.90
C ALA A 190 -2.83 -5.82 -9.19
N ASP A 191 -1.50 -5.66 -9.29
CA ASP A 191 -0.71 -6.06 -10.45
C ASP A 191 -0.54 -7.59 -10.55
N LYS A 192 -0.07 -8.01 -11.72
CA LYS A 192 0.21 -9.41 -12.12
C LYS A 192 1.18 -10.15 -11.21
N GLY A 193 2.03 -9.44 -10.46
CA GLY A 193 2.94 -10.04 -9.48
C GLY A 193 2.19 -10.73 -8.33
N LEU A 194 1.01 -10.22 -8.00
CA LEU A 194 0.17 -10.68 -6.91
C LEU A 194 -0.90 -11.69 -7.36
N ASN A 195 -1.04 -11.91 -8.67
CA ASN A 195 -1.98 -12.88 -9.25
C ASN A 195 -1.42 -14.29 -9.14
N ASN A 196 -1.68 -14.93 -8.03
CA ASN A 196 -1.38 -16.34 -7.80
C ASN A 196 -2.54 -17.02 -7.06
N THR A 197 -2.56 -18.34 -7.14
CA THR A 197 -3.66 -19.16 -6.58
C THR A 197 -3.87 -18.94 -5.09
N ALA A 198 -2.80 -18.78 -4.30
CA ALA A 198 -2.88 -18.59 -2.85
C ALA A 198 -3.57 -17.26 -2.51
N ASN A 199 -3.15 -16.17 -3.15
CA ASN A 199 -3.74 -14.86 -2.95
C ASN A 199 -5.21 -14.81 -3.36
N ILE A 200 -5.55 -15.39 -4.52
CA ILE A 200 -6.94 -15.46 -5.00
C ILE A 200 -7.81 -16.24 -3.99
N HIS A 201 -7.29 -17.37 -3.50
CA HIS A 201 -8.01 -18.16 -2.51
C HIS A 201 -8.29 -17.35 -1.23
N CYS A 202 -7.28 -16.70 -0.68
CA CYS A 202 -7.44 -15.91 0.53
C CYS A 202 -8.40 -14.72 0.33
N LEU A 203 -8.34 -14.04 -0.84
CA LEU A 203 -9.29 -12.98 -1.16
C LEU A 203 -10.74 -13.50 -1.16
N LEU A 204 -10.96 -14.67 -1.73
CA LEU A 204 -12.28 -15.30 -1.75
C LEU A 204 -12.74 -15.73 -0.35
N GLU A 205 -11.85 -16.28 0.49
CA GLU A 205 -12.15 -16.62 1.88
C GLU A 205 -12.51 -15.40 2.74
N LEU A 206 -11.83 -14.28 2.50
CA LEU A 206 -12.12 -13.02 3.18
C LEU A 206 -13.35 -12.29 2.62
N SER A 207 -14.11 -12.94 1.71
CA SER A 207 -15.30 -12.37 1.06
C SER A 207 -15.01 -11.06 0.31
N ASN A 208 -13.80 -10.93 -0.26
CA ASN A 208 -13.43 -9.80 -1.07
C ASN A 208 -13.66 -10.06 -2.56
N ASN A 209 -14.03 -9.02 -3.30
CA ASN A 209 -13.92 -9.01 -4.75
C ASN A 209 -12.50 -8.59 -5.16
N TYR A 210 -12.10 -8.94 -6.38
CA TYR A 210 -10.77 -8.55 -6.87
C TYR A 210 -10.74 -8.32 -8.38
N VAL A 211 -9.80 -7.47 -8.78
CA VAL A 211 -9.38 -7.28 -10.18
C VAL A 211 -7.86 -7.42 -10.22
N LEU A 212 -7.37 -8.51 -10.80
CA LEU A 212 -5.94 -8.80 -10.88
C LEU A 212 -5.51 -8.92 -12.34
N SER A 213 -4.42 -8.24 -12.72
CA SER A 213 -3.85 -8.43 -14.05
C SER A 213 -3.28 -9.85 -14.20
N SER A 214 -3.40 -10.42 -15.39
CA SER A 214 -2.95 -11.77 -15.69
C SER A 214 -1.71 -11.81 -16.58
N LYS A 215 -0.83 -12.78 -16.32
CA LYS A 215 0.33 -13.10 -17.17
C LYS A 215 -0.11 -14.00 -18.31
N ILE A 216 -0.63 -13.47 -19.40
CA ILE A 216 -1.15 -14.26 -20.54
C ILE A 216 -0.11 -15.23 -21.08
N ARG A 217 1.19 -14.86 -21.14
CA ARG A 217 2.26 -15.75 -21.65
C ARG A 217 2.39 -17.05 -20.86
N SER A 218 2.12 -17.03 -19.56
CA SER A 218 2.18 -18.20 -18.66
C SER A 218 0.80 -18.73 -18.29
N ALA A 219 -0.27 -18.19 -18.86
CA ALA A 219 -1.63 -18.64 -18.59
C ALA A 219 -1.94 -20.02 -19.21
N SER A 220 -3.05 -20.63 -18.81
CA SER A 220 -3.53 -21.87 -19.41
C SER A 220 -3.83 -21.68 -20.92
N ARG A 221 -3.96 -22.78 -21.63
CA ARG A 221 -4.25 -22.77 -23.06
C ARG A 221 -5.60 -22.08 -23.33
N GLU A 222 -6.60 -22.37 -22.53
CA GLU A 222 -7.94 -21.80 -22.65
C GLU A 222 -7.93 -20.26 -22.53
N ILE A 223 -7.17 -19.75 -21.53
CA ILE A 223 -7.03 -18.29 -21.35
C ILE A 223 -6.31 -17.66 -22.54
N LYS A 224 -5.25 -18.31 -23.05
CA LYS A 224 -4.53 -17.82 -24.23
C LYS A 224 -5.39 -17.78 -25.48
N GLU A 225 -6.11 -18.86 -25.75
CA GLU A 225 -7.02 -18.97 -26.89
C GLU A 225 -8.13 -17.91 -26.80
N ALA A 226 -8.75 -17.74 -25.63
CA ALA A 226 -9.75 -16.72 -25.39
C ALA A 226 -9.22 -15.30 -25.57
N ALA A 227 -8.00 -15.02 -25.11
CA ALA A 227 -7.37 -13.70 -25.24
C ALA A 227 -6.99 -13.36 -26.70
N LEU A 228 -6.58 -14.35 -27.48
CA LEU A 228 -6.16 -14.18 -28.87
C LEU A 228 -7.33 -14.16 -29.86
N ASP A 229 -8.43 -14.81 -29.55
CA ASP A 229 -9.61 -14.84 -30.40
C ASP A 229 -10.21 -13.42 -30.57
N PRO A 230 -10.31 -12.89 -31.80
CA PRO A 230 -10.85 -11.57 -32.07
C PRO A 230 -12.39 -11.49 -31.97
N THR A 231 -13.07 -12.61 -31.93
CA THR A 231 -14.54 -12.70 -31.94
C THR A 231 -15.13 -12.03 -30.70
N GLY A 232 -16.11 -11.16 -30.87
CA GLY A 232 -16.79 -10.49 -29.76
C GLY A 232 -16.02 -9.32 -29.13
N ARG A 233 -14.93 -8.87 -29.76
CA ARG A 233 -14.23 -7.65 -29.30
C ARG A 233 -15.06 -6.41 -29.60
N VAL A 234 -15.13 -5.52 -28.60
CA VAL A 234 -15.81 -4.22 -28.72
C VAL A 234 -14.76 -3.12 -28.70
N GLU A 235 -14.83 -2.23 -29.68
CA GLU A 235 -13.96 -1.04 -29.73
C GLU A 235 -14.44 0.00 -28.70
N ARG A 236 -13.50 0.54 -27.94
CA ARG A 236 -13.74 1.69 -27.05
C ARG A 236 -12.63 2.72 -27.22
N LEU A 237 -13.02 3.98 -27.15
CA LEU A 237 -12.06 5.08 -27.03
C LEU A 237 -11.66 5.21 -25.56
N VAL A 238 -10.37 5.12 -25.29
CA VAL A 238 -9.80 5.26 -23.95
C VAL A 238 -8.83 6.43 -23.97
N ALA A 239 -9.02 7.38 -23.03
CA ALA A 239 -8.08 8.46 -22.82
C ALA A 239 -6.87 7.95 -22.04
N ASP A 240 -5.67 8.29 -22.46
CA ASP A 240 -4.46 8.10 -21.68
C ASP A 240 -4.34 9.17 -20.57
N GLY A 241 -3.30 9.08 -19.73
CA GLY A 241 -3.05 10.05 -18.66
C GLY A 241 -2.85 11.51 -19.12
N ASN A 242 -2.66 11.74 -20.43
CA ASN A 242 -2.55 13.07 -21.05
C ASN A 242 -3.84 13.48 -21.78
N GLY A 243 -4.90 12.68 -21.70
CA GLY A 243 -6.18 12.93 -22.36
C GLY A 243 -6.20 12.57 -23.85
N VAL A 244 -5.17 11.92 -24.37
CA VAL A 244 -5.14 11.47 -25.78
C VAL A 244 -6.01 10.24 -25.93
N LEU A 245 -7.03 10.32 -26.80
CA LEU A 245 -7.92 9.21 -27.07
C LEU A 245 -7.25 8.18 -27.99
N SER A 246 -7.21 6.94 -27.55
CA SER A 246 -6.77 5.80 -28.37
C SER A 246 -7.87 4.75 -28.49
N LYS A 247 -7.93 4.08 -29.65
CA LYS A 247 -8.84 2.94 -29.86
C LYS A 247 -8.29 1.73 -29.14
N THR A 248 -9.08 1.19 -28.23
CA THR A 248 -8.72 -0.03 -27.47
C THR A 248 -9.85 -1.06 -27.64
N TRP A 249 -9.45 -2.33 -27.75
CA TRP A 249 -10.38 -3.43 -27.96
C TRP A 249 -10.56 -4.18 -26.66
N PHE A 250 -11.80 -4.37 -26.23
CA PHE A 250 -12.18 -5.11 -25.03
C PHE A 250 -13.04 -6.31 -25.39
N LYS A 251 -12.88 -7.36 -24.61
CA LYS A 251 -13.71 -8.56 -24.66
C LYS A 251 -13.88 -9.10 -23.26
N GLU A 252 -15.10 -9.37 -22.89
CA GLU A 252 -15.41 -10.09 -21.66
C GLU A 252 -15.60 -11.57 -21.96
N VAL A 253 -14.91 -12.43 -21.21
CA VAL A 253 -14.98 -13.88 -21.37
C VAL A 253 -15.07 -14.52 -20.02
N THR A 254 -16.09 -15.34 -19.82
CA THR A 254 -16.20 -16.19 -18.64
C THR A 254 -15.53 -17.54 -18.91
N LEU A 255 -14.52 -17.86 -18.15
CA LEU A 255 -13.79 -19.13 -18.27
C LEU A 255 -13.88 -19.93 -16.99
N GLU A 256 -14.18 -21.21 -17.12
CA GLU A 256 -14.06 -22.16 -16.01
C GLU A 256 -12.64 -22.72 -15.98
N THR A 257 -11.89 -22.41 -14.93
CA THR A 257 -10.52 -22.91 -14.79
C THR A 257 -10.39 -23.82 -13.57
N LYS A 258 -9.65 -24.92 -13.75
CA LYS A 258 -9.28 -25.79 -12.62
C LYS A 258 -8.17 -25.11 -11.84
N VAL A 259 -8.42 -24.80 -10.57
CA VAL A 259 -7.42 -24.23 -9.67
C VAL A 259 -6.91 -25.32 -8.76
N SER A 260 -5.65 -25.73 -8.92
CA SER A 260 -4.97 -26.60 -7.95
C SER A 260 -4.30 -25.73 -6.89
N TYR A 261 -4.60 -25.99 -5.64
CA TYR A 261 -4.05 -25.24 -4.52
C TYR A 261 -3.01 -26.08 -3.76
N LYS A 262 -1.80 -25.55 -3.61
CA LYS A 262 -0.83 -26.02 -2.62
C LYS A 262 -0.83 -25.02 -1.46
N TYR A 263 -0.81 -25.53 -0.25
CA TYR A 263 -0.71 -24.69 0.94
C TYR A 263 0.49 -23.74 0.84
N PRO A 264 0.34 -22.47 1.22
CA PRO A 264 1.49 -21.62 1.42
C PRO A 264 2.33 -22.13 2.58
N ASP A 265 3.66 -22.10 2.43
CA ASP A 265 4.60 -22.61 3.43
C ASP A 265 4.50 -21.90 4.79
N PHE A 266 3.99 -20.67 4.85
CA PHE A 266 3.77 -19.94 6.10
C PHE A 266 2.75 -20.63 7.05
N ALA A 267 1.85 -21.45 6.54
CA ALA A 267 0.96 -22.27 7.39
C ALA A 267 1.70 -23.37 8.15
N TYR A 268 3.01 -23.55 7.85
CA TYR A 268 3.86 -24.58 8.44
C TYR A 268 4.92 -24.04 9.39
N GLU A 269 5.11 -22.73 9.49
CA GLU A 269 6.13 -22.13 10.36
C GLU A 269 5.85 -22.36 11.86
N ASN A 270 4.59 -22.52 12.25
CA ASN A 270 4.22 -22.99 13.55
C ASN A 270 4.14 -24.52 13.53
N ASN A 271 5.19 -25.19 13.99
CA ASN A 271 5.31 -26.68 14.06
C ASN A 271 4.30 -27.34 15.01
N ASN A 272 3.09 -26.83 15.16
CA ASN A 272 2.05 -27.42 16.00
C ASN A 272 1.22 -28.43 15.19
N PRO A 273 1.33 -29.76 15.52
CA PRO A 273 0.61 -30.83 14.82
C PRO A 273 -0.91 -30.68 14.88
N GLU A 274 -1.45 -30.08 15.96
CA GLU A 274 -2.89 -29.88 16.14
C GLU A 274 -3.44 -28.78 15.23
N GLU A 275 -2.69 -27.70 15.02
CA GLU A 275 -3.07 -26.66 14.07
C GLU A 275 -3.04 -27.15 12.62
N LYS A 276 -2.03 -27.96 12.27
CA LYS A 276 -1.98 -28.66 10.97
C LYS A 276 -3.21 -29.52 10.73
N LYS A 277 -3.71 -30.20 11.78
CA LYS A 277 -4.89 -31.06 11.72
C LYS A 277 -6.18 -30.22 11.62
N LYS A 278 -6.28 -29.11 12.36
CA LYS A 278 -7.40 -28.15 12.28
C LYS A 278 -7.47 -27.46 10.91
N LEU A 279 -6.34 -27.07 10.34
CA LEU A 279 -6.25 -26.51 9.00
C LEU A 279 -6.64 -27.52 7.92
N LYS A 280 -6.15 -28.77 7.99
CA LYS A 280 -6.58 -29.85 7.09
C LYS A 280 -8.08 -30.10 7.14
N ASN A 281 -8.70 -30.04 8.32
CA ASN A 281 -10.13 -30.26 8.49
C ASN A 281 -10.99 -29.05 8.06
N LYS A 282 -10.42 -27.82 8.05
CA LYS A 282 -11.09 -26.63 7.50
C LYS A 282 -11.12 -26.59 5.97
N LEU A 283 -10.27 -27.35 5.30
CA LEU A 283 -10.27 -27.47 3.85
C LEU A 283 -11.34 -28.45 3.38
N LYS A 284 -12.57 -28.11 3.61
CA LYS A 284 -13.67 -28.74 2.85
C LYS A 284 -13.55 -28.30 1.38
N PRO A 285 -13.95 -29.19 0.43
CA PRO A 285 -13.90 -28.84 -0.98
C PRO A 285 -14.73 -27.58 -1.25
N TYR A 286 -14.09 -26.55 -1.76
CA TYR A 286 -14.77 -25.34 -2.19
C TYR A 286 -15.31 -25.50 -3.59
N THR A 287 -16.52 -25.02 -3.81
CA THR A 287 -16.95 -24.55 -5.11
C THR A 287 -16.54 -23.09 -5.22
N THR A 288 -15.58 -22.78 -6.06
CA THR A 288 -15.32 -21.39 -6.42
C THR A 288 -16.47 -20.89 -7.29
N LYS A 289 -16.69 -19.56 -7.31
CA LYS A 289 -17.65 -18.91 -8.20
C LYS A 289 -17.43 -19.27 -9.69
N TYR A 290 -16.35 -19.95 -10.00
CA TYR A 290 -15.93 -20.48 -11.29
C TYR A 290 -16.02 -22.03 -11.36
N GLY A 291 -16.88 -22.61 -10.59
CA GLY A 291 -17.51 -23.89 -10.92
C GLY A 291 -16.81 -25.18 -10.56
N ASN A 292 -15.61 -25.24 -9.97
CA ASN A 292 -14.99 -26.54 -9.73
C ASN A 292 -14.66 -26.83 -8.26
N LYS A 293 -15.09 -28.04 -7.83
CA LYS A 293 -14.73 -28.60 -6.53
C LYS A 293 -13.21 -28.77 -6.44
N ARG A 294 -12.64 -28.28 -5.36
CA ARG A 294 -11.27 -28.60 -4.99
C ARG A 294 -11.19 -29.98 -4.34
N LYS A 295 -10.22 -30.75 -4.74
CA LYS A 295 -9.73 -31.88 -3.98
C LYS A 295 -8.56 -31.49 -3.11
#